data_c1bd6c98807c08665aecea821cceb030
#
_entry.id   c1bd6c98807c08665aecea821cceb030
#
_cell.length_a   1.000
_cell.length_b   1.000
_cell.length_c   1.000
_cell.angle_alpha   90.00
_cell.angle_beta   90.00
_cell.angle_gamma   90.00
#
_symmetry.space_group_name_H-M   'P 1'
#
loop_
_entity.id
_entity.type
_entity.pdbx_description
1 polymer ?
#
loop_
_entity_poly.entity_id
_entity_poly.type
_entity_poly.pdbx_seq_one_letter_code
_entity_poly.pdbx_strand_id
1 'polypeptide(L)'
;MRFETLQLHAGYEPEPTTLSRQVPIYPTTSYVFKSPEHAANLFALKEFGNIYSRIMNPTVDVLEKRLAALEGGKAALATASGHAAQFLALTTLAQAGDNIVSTPNLYG
;
A
#
# COMPACT_ATOMS: atom_id res chain seq x y z
N MET A 1 21.69 -0.18 -0.92
CA MET A 1 21.48 -1.11 0.21
C MET A 1 21.44 -2.52 -0.35
N ARG A 2 21.93 -3.55 0.38
CA ARG A 2 21.88 -4.94 -0.11
C ARG A 2 20.46 -5.47 -0.03
N PHE A 3 20.13 -6.45 -0.87
CA PHE A 3 18.78 -7.03 -0.95
C PHE A 3 18.31 -7.58 0.41
N GLU A 4 19.17 -8.30 1.11
CA GLU A 4 18.89 -8.84 2.45
C GLU A 4 18.58 -7.75 3.48
N THR A 5 19.23 -6.61 3.36
CA THR A 5 18.99 -5.45 4.23
C THR A 5 17.64 -4.80 3.90
N LEU A 6 17.29 -4.72 2.61
CA LEU A 6 15.98 -4.20 2.18
C LEU A 6 14.83 -5.06 2.71
N GLN A 7 14.97 -6.39 2.69
CA GLN A 7 13.96 -7.30 3.22
C GLN A 7 13.60 -7.02 4.67
N LEU A 8 14.57 -6.56 5.47
CA LEU A 8 14.38 -6.33 6.90
C LEU A 8 13.98 -4.89 7.23
N HIS A 9 14.52 -3.91 6.51
CA HIS A 9 14.48 -2.51 6.94
C HIS A 9 13.77 -1.57 5.98
N ALA A 10 13.58 -1.91 4.70
CA ALA A 10 12.96 -0.99 3.76
C ALA A 10 11.51 -0.69 4.13
N GLY A 11 11.10 0.56 3.88
CA GLY A 11 9.72 1.01 4.05
C GLY A 11 9.27 1.24 5.48
N TYR A 12 10.13 1.05 6.48
CA TYR A 12 9.79 1.30 7.87
C TYR A 12 10.74 2.31 8.51
N GLU A 13 10.15 3.33 9.10
CA GLU A 13 10.80 4.24 10.05
C GLU A 13 10.20 3.98 11.43
N PRO A 14 11.02 3.93 12.50
CA PRO A 14 10.50 3.69 13.85
C PRO A 14 9.39 4.66 14.21
N GLU A 15 8.30 4.14 14.74
CA GLU A 15 7.16 4.94 15.18
C GLU A 15 7.63 5.96 16.22
N PRO A 16 7.37 7.29 16.02
CA PRO A 16 8.05 8.34 16.77
C PRO A 16 7.70 8.40 18.26
N THR A 17 6.57 7.83 18.68
CA THR A 17 6.14 7.83 20.10
C THR A 17 6.87 6.77 20.90
N THR A 18 7.03 5.57 20.34
CA THR A 18 7.58 4.39 21.04
C THR A 18 8.97 4.01 20.57
N LEU A 19 9.40 4.49 19.41
CA LEU A 19 10.64 4.10 18.72
C LEU A 19 10.73 2.58 18.53
N SER A 20 9.60 1.92 18.33
CA SER A 20 9.52 0.49 18.14
C SER A 20 10.38 0.03 16.96
N ARG A 21 11.21 -0.97 17.17
CA ARG A 21 12.01 -1.59 16.11
C ARG A 21 11.14 -2.41 15.15
N GLN A 22 10.13 -3.05 15.65
CA GLN A 22 9.18 -3.82 14.85
C GLN A 22 8.06 -2.91 14.35
N VAL A 23 7.55 -3.23 13.17
CA VAL A 23 6.39 -2.55 12.60
C VAL A 23 5.19 -2.78 13.54
N PRO A 24 4.58 -1.72 14.10
CA PRO A 24 3.36 -1.87 14.88
C PRO A 24 2.22 -2.43 14.03
N ILE A 25 1.38 -3.25 14.65
CA ILE A 25 0.15 -3.74 14.03
C ILE A 25 -0.98 -2.80 14.44
N TYR A 26 -1.60 -2.15 13.46
CA TYR A 26 -2.72 -1.22 13.66
C TYR A 26 -4.06 -1.88 13.31
N PRO A 27 -4.68 -2.65 14.24
CA PRO A 27 -5.96 -3.34 13.99
C PRO A 27 -7.12 -2.36 14.18
N THR A 28 -7.15 -1.32 13.39
CA THR A 28 -8.18 -0.28 13.44
C THR A 28 -8.85 -0.10 12.08
N THR A 29 -10.12 0.30 12.09
CA THR A 29 -10.86 0.63 10.87
C THR A 29 -10.69 2.09 10.47
N SER A 30 -10.66 3.01 11.44
CA SER A 30 -10.65 4.45 11.21
C SER A 30 -9.64 5.15 12.13
N TYR A 31 -9.38 6.42 11.84
CA TYR A 31 -8.42 7.26 12.55
C TYR A 31 -9.08 8.56 13.00
N VAL A 32 -8.58 9.11 14.11
CA VAL A 32 -9.08 10.38 14.65
C VAL A 32 -8.46 11.54 13.89
N PHE A 33 -9.27 12.52 13.56
CA PHE A 33 -8.83 13.77 12.95
C PHE A 33 -8.50 14.83 13.99
N LYS A 34 -7.51 15.66 13.70
CA LYS A 34 -7.09 16.74 14.63
C LYS A 34 -8.09 17.89 14.64
N SER A 35 -8.77 18.13 13.53
CA SER A 35 -9.79 19.18 13.35
C SER A 35 -10.67 18.88 12.12
N PRO A 36 -11.79 19.58 11.92
CA PRO A 36 -12.58 19.50 10.70
C PRO A 36 -11.78 19.87 9.43
N GLU A 37 -10.90 20.88 9.51
CA GLU A 37 -10.03 21.26 8.40
C GLU A 37 -9.03 20.15 8.05
N HIS A 38 -8.43 19.51 9.06
CA HIS A 38 -7.54 18.37 8.85
C HIS A 38 -8.26 17.24 8.11
N ALA A 39 -9.48 16.90 8.54
CA ALA A 39 -10.30 15.92 7.84
C ALA A 39 -10.56 16.31 6.37
N ALA A 40 -11.00 17.55 6.14
CA ALA A 40 -11.29 18.07 4.80
C ALA A 40 -10.05 18.02 3.89
N ASN A 41 -8.87 18.36 4.42
CA ASN A 41 -7.61 18.31 3.68
C ASN A 41 -7.21 16.88 3.30
N LEU A 42 -7.35 15.93 4.22
CA LEU A 42 -7.08 14.51 3.94
C LEU A 42 -8.00 13.96 2.85
N PHE A 43 -9.32 14.22 2.93
CA PHE A 43 -10.28 13.77 1.92
C PHE A 43 -10.10 14.47 0.57
N ALA A 44 -9.61 15.71 0.58
CA ALA A 44 -9.28 16.45 -0.64
C ALA A 44 -7.89 16.12 -1.20
N LEU A 45 -7.14 15.19 -0.59
CA LEU A 45 -5.76 14.81 -0.94
C LEU A 45 -4.77 16.01 -0.93
N LYS A 46 -5.06 17.04 -0.15
CA LYS A 46 -4.17 18.19 0.08
C LYS A 46 -3.12 17.93 1.15
N GLU A 47 -3.37 16.95 1.99
CA GLU A 47 -2.50 16.48 3.06
C GLU A 47 -2.47 14.96 3.07
N PHE A 48 -1.31 14.37 3.37
CA PHE A 48 -1.19 12.92 3.53
C PHE A 48 -1.45 12.51 4.97
N GLY A 49 -2.19 11.42 5.16
CA GLY A 49 -2.46 10.88 6.49
C GLY A 49 -3.45 9.73 6.45
N ASN A 50 -3.74 9.19 7.62
CA ASN A 50 -4.60 8.02 7.75
C ASN A 50 -6.07 8.44 7.91
N ILE A 51 -6.93 7.84 7.12
CA ILE A 51 -8.39 8.07 7.14
C ILE A 51 -9.11 6.79 7.55
N TYR A 52 -8.90 5.72 6.80
CA TYR A 52 -9.61 4.46 6.94
C TYR A 52 -8.77 3.30 6.42
N SER A 53 -8.69 2.20 7.16
CA SER A 53 -7.74 1.10 6.88
C SER A 53 -7.95 0.39 5.55
N ARG A 54 -9.15 0.44 4.94
CA ARG A 54 -9.36 -0.05 3.59
C ARG A 54 -8.58 0.75 2.53
N ILE A 55 -8.35 2.04 2.79
CA ILE A 55 -7.65 2.96 1.88
C ILE A 55 -6.17 3.01 2.22
N MET A 56 -5.84 3.17 3.50
CA MET A 56 -4.47 3.23 4.01
C MET A 56 -4.41 2.73 5.46
N ASN A 57 -3.35 1.99 5.77
CA ASN A 57 -3.04 1.53 7.12
C ASN A 57 -1.52 1.52 7.29
N PRO A 58 -0.96 2.06 8.39
CA PRO A 58 0.49 2.15 8.56
C PRO A 58 1.21 0.80 8.52
N THR A 59 0.57 -0.28 8.96
CA THR A 59 1.14 -1.64 8.87
C THR A 59 1.25 -2.10 7.41
N VAL A 60 0.20 -1.88 6.62
CA VAL A 60 0.15 -2.23 5.20
C VAL A 60 1.09 -1.34 4.38
N ASP A 61 1.18 -0.06 4.70
CA ASP A 61 2.08 0.90 4.04
C ASP A 61 3.54 0.44 4.08
N VAL A 62 3.99 -0.15 5.20
CA VAL A 62 5.34 -0.72 5.30
C VAL A 62 5.52 -1.89 4.34
N LEU A 63 4.52 -2.77 4.21
CA LEU A 63 4.56 -3.89 3.24
C LEU A 63 4.67 -3.35 1.81
N GLU A 64 3.84 -2.40 1.45
CA GLU A 64 3.81 -1.80 0.12
C GLU A 64 5.14 -1.13 -0.22
N LYS A 65 5.66 -0.29 0.66
CA LYS A 65 6.96 0.37 0.49
C LYS A 65 8.12 -0.61 0.40
N ARG A 66 8.09 -1.67 1.21
CA ARG A 66 9.13 -2.70 1.21
C ARG A 66 9.14 -3.51 -0.08
N LEU A 67 7.97 -3.94 -0.55
CA LEU A 67 7.85 -4.64 -1.83
C LEU A 67 8.27 -3.75 -3.00
N ALA A 68 7.84 -2.50 -3.02
CA ALA A 68 8.30 -1.55 -4.04
C ALA A 68 9.82 -1.40 -4.04
N ALA A 69 10.46 -1.32 -2.87
CA ALA A 69 11.92 -1.22 -2.76
C ALA A 69 12.64 -2.51 -3.23
N LEU A 70 12.09 -3.68 -2.94
CA LEU A 70 12.65 -4.98 -3.33
C LEU A 70 12.55 -5.22 -4.84
N GLU A 71 11.43 -4.81 -5.45
CA GLU A 71 11.16 -4.96 -6.90
C GLU A 71 11.71 -3.78 -7.73
N GLY A 72 12.29 -2.74 -7.11
CA GLY A 72 12.72 -1.53 -7.81
C GLY A 72 11.55 -0.72 -8.39
N GLY A 73 10.35 -0.93 -7.86
CA GLY A 73 9.12 -0.24 -8.28
C GLY A 73 8.99 1.16 -7.68
N LYS A 74 8.15 1.98 -8.29
CA LYS A 74 7.79 3.32 -7.79
C LYS A 74 6.91 3.25 -6.55
N ALA A 75 5.96 2.31 -6.55
CA ALA A 75 5.00 2.07 -5.49
C ALA A 75 4.46 0.64 -5.60
N ALA A 76 3.78 0.18 -4.57
CA ALA A 76 3.03 -1.05 -4.57
C ALA A 76 1.65 -0.81 -3.91
N LEU A 77 0.69 -1.62 -4.27
CA LEU A 77 -0.65 -1.64 -3.68
C LEU A 77 -0.96 -3.07 -3.22
N ALA A 78 -1.18 -3.25 -1.94
CA ALA A 78 -1.62 -4.52 -1.38
C ALA A 78 -3.14 -4.70 -1.58
N THR A 79 -3.53 -5.88 -2.00
CA THR A 79 -4.94 -6.26 -2.22
C THR A 79 -5.27 -7.52 -1.44
N ALA A 80 -6.56 -7.78 -1.24
CA ALA A 80 -7.03 -8.92 -0.46
C ALA A 80 -6.82 -10.28 -1.14
N SER A 81 -6.54 -10.32 -2.44
CA SER A 81 -6.30 -11.55 -3.20
C SER A 81 -5.47 -11.30 -4.45
N GLY A 82 -4.84 -12.36 -4.97
CA GLY A 82 -4.14 -12.31 -6.25
C GLY A 82 -5.07 -11.97 -7.43
N HIS A 83 -6.30 -12.50 -7.43
CA HIS A 83 -7.31 -12.13 -8.44
C HIS A 83 -7.64 -10.64 -8.40
N ALA A 84 -7.79 -10.05 -7.22
CA ALA A 84 -8.01 -8.62 -7.10
C ALA A 84 -6.83 -7.81 -7.64
N ALA A 85 -5.60 -8.24 -7.37
CA ALA A 85 -4.39 -7.61 -7.90
C ALA A 85 -4.35 -7.65 -9.43
N GLN A 86 -4.59 -8.82 -10.03
CA GLN A 86 -4.64 -8.99 -11.49
C GLN A 86 -5.76 -8.16 -12.11
N PHE A 87 -6.96 -8.22 -11.54
CA PHE A 87 -8.11 -7.48 -12.04
C PHE A 87 -7.85 -5.96 -12.05
N LEU A 88 -7.36 -5.43 -10.94
CA LEU A 88 -7.02 -4.01 -10.83
C LEU A 88 -5.92 -3.59 -11.81
N ALA A 89 -4.87 -4.39 -11.96
CA ALA A 89 -3.80 -4.11 -12.91
C ALA A 89 -4.33 -4.08 -14.35
N LEU A 90 -5.08 -5.11 -14.76
CA LEU A 90 -5.62 -5.22 -16.13
C LEU A 90 -6.62 -4.12 -16.45
N THR A 91 -7.58 -3.87 -15.56
CA THR A 91 -8.62 -2.84 -15.80
C THR A 91 -8.11 -1.41 -15.70
N THR A 92 -6.95 -1.21 -15.08
CA THR A 92 -6.27 0.10 -15.07
C THR A 92 -5.56 0.37 -16.40
N LEU A 93 -5.02 -0.66 -17.04
CA LEU A 93 -4.23 -0.55 -18.26
C LEU A 93 -5.02 -0.78 -19.54
N ALA A 94 -6.08 -1.56 -19.50
CA ALA A 94 -6.87 -1.98 -20.66
C ALA A 94 -8.36 -1.68 -20.48
N GLN A 95 -9.02 -1.30 -21.57
CA GLN A 95 -10.44 -1.00 -21.63
C GLN A 95 -11.17 -1.96 -22.58
N ALA A 96 -12.49 -1.87 -22.59
CA ALA A 96 -13.30 -2.65 -23.51
C ALA A 96 -12.91 -2.36 -24.98
N GLY A 97 -12.54 -3.41 -25.70
CA GLY A 97 -12.02 -3.34 -27.07
C GLY A 97 -10.51 -3.48 -27.20
N ASP A 98 -9.76 -3.40 -26.10
CA ASP A 98 -8.32 -3.65 -26.10
C ASP A 98 -8.01 -5.15 -26.15
N ASN A 99 -6.83 -5.48 -26.66
CA ASN A 99 -6.35 -6.86 -26.75
C ASN A 99 -5.36 -7.14 -25.62
N ILE A 100 -5.49 -8.33 -25.01
CA ILE A 100 -4.58 -8.84 -24.00
C ILE A 100 -3.91 -10.12 -24.52
N VAL A 101 -2.59 -10.18 -24.46
CA VAL A 101 -1.82 -11.38 -24.77
C VAL A 101 -1.33 -12.00 -23.47
N SER A 102 -1.62 -13.28 -23.27
CA SER A 102 -1.32 -14.00 -22.03
C SER A 102 -0.91 -15.45 -22.30
N THR A 103 -0.33 -16.08 -21.30
CA THR A 103 -0.13 -17.53 -21.25
C THR A 103 -1.46 -18.23 -20.96
N PRO A 104 -1.67 -19.48 -21.47
CA PRO A 104 -2.82 -20.28 -21.08
C PRO A 104 -2.70 -20.87 -19.65
N ASN A 105 -1.49 -20.85 -19.07
CA ASN A 105 -1.19 -21.46 -17.77
C ASN A 105 -1.44 -20.43 -16.64
N LEU A 106 -2.68 -20.04 -16.46
CA LEU A 106 -3.11 -19.15 -15.39
C LEU A 106 -3.70 -19.97 -14.24
N TYR A 107 -3.75 -19.37 -13.07
CA TYR A 107 -4.49 -19.93 -11.94
C TYR A 107 -5.99 -19.92 -12.27
N GLY A 108 -6.63 -21.09 -12.13
CA GLY A 108 -8.02 -21.35 -12.54
C GLY A 108 -9.07 -20.79 -11.58
#